data_c25c16d89b031ec0a1cf5dc1c01f0879
#
_entry.id   c25c16d89b031ec0a1cf5dc1c01f0879
#
_cell.length_a   1.000
_cell.length_b   1.000
_cell.length_c   1.000
_cell.angle_alpha   90.00
_cell.angle_beta   90.00
_cell.angle_gamma   90.00
#
_symmetry.space_group_name_H-M   'P 1'
#
loop_
_entity.id
_entity.type
_entity.pdbx_description
1 polymer ?
#
loop_
_entity_poly.entity_id
_entity_poly.type
_entity_poly.pdbx_seq_one_letter_code
_entity_poly.pdbx_strand_id
1 'polypeptide(L)'
;MKEFEELDINHIRELIEQKDSSNIKELLADLHPADIAELCDELDVEEARFIYLQLDNETAAEVLTEMDEDARKDFLDILPSETIAKRFVDYMDSDDAVDIIREMDEDKQEEILSHIEDIEQAGDIVDLLKYDEDTAGGLMGTEMVIVKENWSMPECLREMRQQAEEMDEIYYVYVVDDEERLRGVFPLKHMITSPSVSKVKHVMRKDPISVHVDTPVDEVIQTIEKYNLVAVPVVDSIGRLVGRITVDDVMDEVREQAERDYQLASGLSQDVETDDSVFRQTTARLPWLLIGMLGGIGNSMILGNFDSTFAAHPEMALYIPLIGGTGGNVGTQSSALVVQGLANSSLDANNTWKQILKESVVALINATIISMLVYVYNFIRFGATATVSYSVSLSLFAVVMFASIFGTLVPMTLEKMKIDPAIATGPFISITNDIIGMLLYMGLTVMLS
;
A
#
# COMPACT_ATOMS: atom_id res chain seq x y z
N MET A 1 -15.90 -5.87 26.07
CA MET A 1 -14.47 -5.66 25.74
C MET A 1 -14.13 -4.23 26.12
N LYS A 2 -12.97 -4.00 26.70
CA LYS A 2 -12.41 -2.66 26.87
C LYS A 2 -11.66 -2.32 25.59
N GLU A 3 -11.63 -1.05 25.21
CA GLU A 3 -10.86 -0.56 24.09
C GLU A 3 -9.49 -0.07 24.59
N PHE A 4 -8.45 -0.10 23.74
CA PHE A 4 -7.09 0.35 24.09
C PHE A 4 -7.07 1.77 24.68
N GLU A 5 -7.89 2.70 24.13
CA GLU A 5 -8.00 4.08 24.63
C GLU A 5 -8.43 4.21 26.11
N GLU A 6 -9.01 3.16 26.70
CA GLU A 6 -9.41 3.11 28.11
C GLU A 6 -8.29 2.62 29.05
N LEU A 7 -7.14 2.20 28.48
CA LEU A 7 -6.02 1.64 29.24
C LEU A 7 -5.10 2.74 29.81
N ASP A 8 -4.71 2.57 31.06
CA ASP A 8 -3.66 3.40 31.67
C ASP A 8 -2.30 2.70 31.53
N ILE A 9 -1.58 3.06 30.48
CA ILE A 9 -0.26 2.50 30.16
C ILE A 9 0.72 2.61 31.35
N ASN A 10 0.68 3.72 32.11
CA ASN A 10 1.55 3.86 33.27
C ASN A 10 1.21 2.83 34.36
N HIS A 11 -0.07 2.53 34.55
CA HIS A 11 -0.49 1.49 35.49
C HIS A 11 -0.02 0.10 35.03
N ILE A 12 -0.09 -0.17 33.74
CA ILE A 12 0.39 -1.44 33.15
C ILE A 12 1.91 -1.58 33.36
N ARG A 13 2.69 -0.54 33.11
CA ARG A 13 4.13 -0.51 33.40
C ARG A 13 4.44 -0.76 34.87
N GLU A 14 3.67 -0.19 35.80
CA GLU A 14 3.81 -0.48 37.22
C GLU A 14 3.55 -1.97 37.54
N LEU A 15 2.54 -2.58 36.93
CA LEU A 15 2.26 -4.02 37.10
C LEU A 15 3.37 -4.89 36.52
N ILE A 16 3.96 -4.51 35.37
CA ILE A 16 5.10 -5.20 34.75
C ILE A 16 6.34 -5.12 35.65
N GLU A 17 6.67 -3.92 36.16
CA GLU A 17 7.78 -3.72 37.09
C GLU A 17 7.64 -4.58 38.36
N GLN A 18 6.40 -4.69 38.89
CA GLN A 18 6.09 -5.52 40.05
C GLN A 18 6.01 -7.02 39.71
N LYS A 19 6.06 -7.39 38.42
CA LYS A 19 5.86 -8.75 37.91
C LYS A 19 4.53 -9.38 38.38
N ASP A 20 3.50 -8.55 38.43
CA ASP A 20 2.14 -8.98 38.86
C ASP A 20 1.39 -9.64 37.70
N SER A 21 1.80 -10.87 37.40
CA SER A 21 1.21 -11.69 36.32
C SER A 21 -0.31 -11.93 36.50
N SER A 22 -0.82 -11.90 37.73
CA SER A 22 -2.23 -12.19 38.00
C SER A 22 -3.13 -11.05 37.54
N ASN A 23 -2.79 -9.83 37.91
CA ASN A 23 -3.55 -8.65 37.52
C ASN A 23 -3.41 -8.36 36.02
N ILE A 24 -2.24 -8.61 35.42
CA ILE A 24 -2.05 -8.49 33.99
C ILE A 24 -2.91 -9.49 33.21
N LYS A 25 -2.93 -10.77 33.59
CA LYS A 25 -3.82 -11.76 32.96
C LYS A 25 -5.29 -11.41 33.04
N GLU A 26 -5.74 -10.87 34.18
CA GLU A 26 -7.13 -10.42 34.36
C GLU A 26 -7.45 -9.22 33.46
N LEU A 27 -6.48 -8.31 33.26
CA LEU A 27 -6.63 -7.14 32.40
C LEU A 27 -6.68 -7.55 30.92
N LEU A 28 -5.78 -8.44 30.46
CA LEU A 28 -5.70 -8.89 29.09
C LEU A 28 -6.89 -9.78 28.67
N ALA A 29 -7.47 -10.52 29.60
CA ALA A 29 -8.58 -11.44 29.31
C ALA A 29 -9.86 -10.75 28.77
N ASP A 30 -10.02 -9.46 28.98
CA ASP A 30 -11.17 -8.67 28.51
C ASP A 30 -10.85 -7.85 27.23
N LEU A 31 -9.60 -7.91 26.71
CA LEU A 31 -9.15 -7.17 25.53
C LEU A 31 -9.26 -8.02 24.26
N HIS A 32 -9.39 -7.36 23.12
CA HIS A 32 -9.25 -7.98 21.81
C HIS A 32 -7.74 -8.15 21.47
N PRO A 33 -7.31 -9.15 20.70
CA PRO A 33 -5.93 -9.28 20.27
C PRO A 33 -5.35 -8.00 19.64
N ALA A 34 -6.10 -7.32 18.77
CA ALA A 34 -5.70 -6.03 18.19
C ALA A 34 -5.44 -4.93 19.26
N ASP A 35 -6.27 -4.83 20.31
CA ASP A 35 -6.03 -3.87 21.41
C ASP A 35 -4.79 -4.24 22.25
N ILE A 36 -4.46 -5.54 22.31
CA ILE A 36 -3.23 -6.01 22.98
C ILE A 36 -2.01 -5.71 22.12
N ALA A 37 -2.12 -5.81 20.80
CA ALA A 37 -1.06 -5.43 19.86
C ALA A 37 -0.73 -3.93 19.99
N GLU A 38 -1.75 -3.05 19.92
CA GLU A 38 -1.58 -1.60 20.14
C GLU A 38 -0.91 -1.30 21.51
N LEU A 39 -1.26 -2.08 22.55
CA LEU A 39 -0.59 -1.94 23.86
C LEU A 39 0.88 -2.34 23.77
N CYS A 40 1.22 -3.40 23.03
CA CYS A 40 2.60 -3.87 22.90
C CYS A 40 3.47 -2.89 22.10
N ASP A 41 2.91 -2.20 21.09
CA ASP A 41 3.60 -1.18 20.30
C ASP A 41 3.98 0.06 21.13
N GLU A 42 3.21 0.38 22.19
CA GLU A 42 3.50 1.46 23.13
C GLU A 42 4.48 1.07 24.26
N LEU A 43 4.88 -0.20 24.34
CA LEU A 43 5.77 -0.74 25.36
C LEU A 43 7.17 -0.94 24.80
N ASP A 44 8.20 -1.03 25.69
CA ASP A 44 9.49 -1.48 25.24
C ASP A 44 9.51 -3.03 25.03
N VAL A 45 10.50 -3.51 24.26
CA VAL A 45 10.59 -4.93 23.85
C VAL A 45 10.57 -5.90 25.03
N GLU A 46 11.16 -5.55 26.16
CA GLU A 46 11.16 -6.41 27.37
C GLU A 46 9.81 -6.33 28.12
N GLU A 47 9.14 -5.19 28.09
CA GLU A 47 7.79 -5.01 28.62
C GLU A 47 6.77 -5.79 27.77
N ALA A 48 6.82 -5.64 26.44
CA ALA A 48 6.01 -6.40 25.49
C ALA A 48 6.21 -7.90 25.67
N ARG A 49 7.47 -8.36 25.75
CA ARG A 49 7.78 -9.76 26.03
C ARG A 49 7.14 -10.27 27.34
N PHE A 50 7.08 -9.44 28.38
CA PHE A 50 6.42 -9.83 29.63
C PHE A 50 4.92 -10.03 29.44
N ILE A 51 4.25 -9.17 28.65
CA ILE A 51 2.84 -9.29 28.25
C ILE A 51 2.61 -10.60 27.50
N TYR A 52 3.37 -10.86 26.43
CA TYR A 52 3.28 -12.08 25.64
C TYR A 52 3.42 -13.38 26.45
N LEU A 53 4.28 -13.37 27.48
CA LEU A 53 4.42 -14.51 28.36
C LEU A 53 3.19 -14.79 29.23
N GLN A 54 2.25 -13.86 29.33
CA GLN A 54 0.99 -14.04 30.08
C GLN A 54 -0.14 -14.58 29.21
N LEU A 55 -0.06 -14.44 27.88
CA LEU A 55 -1.06 -14.91 26.92
C LEU A 55 -0.97 -16.45 26.75
N ASP A 56 -2.07 -17.09 26.40
CA ASP A 56 -2.03 -18.44 25.81
C ASP A 56 -1.48 -18.37 24.38
N ASN A 57 -1.17 -19.51 23.77
CA ASN A 57 -0.48 -19.53 22.49
C ASN A 57 -1.35 -19.01 21.34
N GLU A 58 -2.64 -19.32 21.33
CA GLU A 58 -3.61 -18.90 20.33
C GLU A 58 -3.72 -17.36 20.31
N THR A 59 -4.07 -16.76 21.45
CA THR A 59 -4.11 -15.29 21.58
C THR A 59 -2.75 -14.64 21.31
N ALA A 60 -1.64 -15.26 21.70
CA ALA A 60 -0.32 -14.71 21.46
C ALA A 60 0.03 -14.71 19.96
N ALA A 61 -0.41 -15.69 19.19
CA ALA A 61 -0.26 -15.76 17.74
C ALA A 61 -1.06 -14.65 17.07
N GLU A 62 -2.36 -14.51 17.39
CA GLU A 62 -3.22 -13.45 16.89
C GLU A 62 -2.67 -12.03 17.21
N VAL A 63 -2.18 -11.82 18.45
CA VAL A 63 -1.57 -10.52 18.82
C VAL A 63 -0.33 -10.24 18.00
N LEU A 64 0.48 -11.27 17.70
CA LEU A 64 1.71 -11.08 16.91
C LEU A 64 1.41 -10.70 15.45
N THR A 65 0.34 -11.24 14.86
CA THR A 65 -0.10 -10.90 13.51
C THR A 65 -0.53 -9.43 13.42
N GLU A 66 -1.22 -8.93 14.45
CA GLU A 66 -1.74 -7.56 14.52
C GLU A 66 -0.69 -6.50 14.89
N MET A 67 0.53 -6.90 15.29
CA MET A 67 1.59 -5.96 15.67
C MET A 67 2.16 -5.21 14.46
N ASP A 68 2.60 -3.98 14.71
CA ASP A 68 3.44 -3.23 13.77
C ASP A 68 4.68 -4.03 13.35
N GLU A 69 5.04 -4.00 12.05
CA GLU A 69 6.11 -4.81 11.46
C GLU A 69 7.46 -4.58 12.15
N ASP A 70 7.82 -3.34 12.44
CA ASP A 70 9.11 -2.99 13.07
C ASP A 70 9.16 -3.46 14.53
N ALA A 71 8.06 -3.28 15.29
CA ALA A 71 7.95 -3.74 16.67
C ALA A 71 7.94 -5.27 16.73
N ARG A 72 7.23 -5.93 15.82
CA ARG A 72 7.19 -7.38 15.66
C ARG A 72 8.57 -7.96 15.37
N LYS A 73 9.30 -7.37 14.43
CA LYS A 73 10.65 -7.80 14.06
C LYS A 73 11.61 -7.69 15.23
N ASP A 74 11.66 -6.54 15.92
CA ASP A 74 12.50 -6.35 17.09
C ASP A 74 12.16 -7.35 18.20
N PHE A 75 10.89 -7.65 18.41
CA PHE A 75 10.42 -8.66 19.36
C PHE A 75 10.86 -10.07 18.97
N LEU A 76 10.68 -10.45 17.71
CA LEU A 76 11.04 -11.79 17.24
C LEU A 76 12.55 -12.02 17.20
N ASP A 77 13.34 -10.97 16.97
CA ASP A 77 14.81 -11.06 16.92
C ASP A 77 15.45 -11.49 18.25
N ILE A 78 14.80 -11.18 19.37
CA ILE A 78 15.29 -11.59 20.70
C ILE A 78 14.83 -12.99 21.11
N LEU A 79 13.92 -13.63 20.35
CA LEU A 79 13.37 -14.94 20.69
C LEU A 79 14.14 -16.09 20.02
N PRO A 80 14.26 -17.25 20.72
CA PRO A 80 14.78 -18.48 20.10
C PRO A 80 13.82 -18.99 19.02
N SER A 81 14.34 -19.49 17.90
CA SER A 81 13.57 -20.06 16.79
C SER A 81 12.59 -21.15 17.23
N GLU A 82 12.96 -22.00 18.21
CA GLU A 82 12.06 -22.99 18.79
C GLU A 82 10.83 -22.36 19.46
N THR A 83 11.01 -21.19 20.10
CA THR A 83 9.91 -20.46 20.74
C THR A 83 8.97 -19.86 19.70
N ILE A 84 9.55 -19.28 18.64
CA ILE A 84 8.78 -18.70 17.53
C ILE A 84 7.92 -19.80 16.88
N ALA A 85 8.49 -20.94 16.52
CA ALA A 85 7.76 -22.04 15.92
C ALA A 85 6.60 -22.52 16.80
N LYS A 86 6.92 -22.96 18.03
CA LYS A 86 5.97 -23.66 18.90
C LYS A 86 4.96 -22.79 19.62
N ARG A 87 5.18 -21.50 19.69
CA ARG A 87 4.31 -20.60 20.44
C ARG A 87 3.46 -19.71 19.53
N PHE A 88 3.95 -19.46 18.32
CA PHE A 88 3.29 -18.58 17.37
C PHE A 88 2.94 -19.34 16.08
N VAL A 89 3.92 -19.76 15.29
CA VAL A 89 3.71 -20.35 13.96
C VAL A 89 2.77 -21.58 13.99
N ASP A 90 2.89 -22.46 14.98
CA ASP A 90 2.00 -23.63 15.14
C ASP A 90 0.52 -23.25 15.42
N TYR A 91 0.21 -21.96 15.63
CA TYR A 91 -1.13 -21.44 15.97
C TYR A 91 -1.60 -20.33 15.01
N MET A 92 -0.91 -20.11 13.90
CA MET A 92 -1.26 -19.12 12.87
C MET A 92 -1.80 -19.81 11.62
N ASP A 93 -2.60 -19.08 10.84
CA ASP A 93 -2.90 -19.45 9.46
C ASP A 93 -1.59 -19.42 8.62
N SER A 94 -1.57 -20.18 7.54
CA SER A 94 -0.33 -20.40 6.77
C SER A 94 0.20 -19.15 6.06
N ASP A 95 -0.67 -18.25 5.63
CA ASP A 95 -0.34 -16.93 5.07
C ASP A 95 0.36 -16.04 6.11
N ASP A 96 -0.24 -15.82 7.28
CA ASP A 96 0.36 -15.07 8.39
C ASP A 96 1.72 -15.65 8.82
N ALA A 97 1.79 -16.98 8.92
CA ALA A 97 3.03 -17.67 9.26
C ALA A 97 4.14 -17.44 8.22
N VAL A 98 3.78 -17.41 6.93
CA VAL A 98 4.70 -17.15 5.83
C VAL A 98 5.20 -15.71 5.88
N ASP A 99 4.33 -14.73 6.10
CA ASP A 99 4.70 -13.32 6.15
C ASP A 99 5.68 -13.06 7.31
N ILE A 100 5.39 -13.58 8.50
CA ILE A 100 6.28 -13.48 9.65
C ILE A 100 7.64 -14.17 9.40
N ILE A 101 7.65 -15.33 8.75
CA ILE A 101 8.90 -16.05 8.45
C ILE A 101 9.71 -15.31 7.41
N ARG A 102 9.10 -14.66 6.41
CA ARG A 102 9.79 -13.83 5.40
C ARG A 102 10.54 -12.66 5.98
N GLU A 103 10.08 -12.09 7.08
CA GLU A 103 10.79 -11.00 7.78
C GLU A 103 12.15 -11.41 8.37
N MET A 104 12.41 -12.72 8.48
CA MET A 104 13.60 -13.26 9.12
C MET A 104 14.75 -13.54 8.13
N ASP A 105 15.98 -13.59 8.63
CA ASP A 105 17.13 -14.05 7.86
C ASP A 105 16.97 -15.53 7.44
N GLU A 106 17.49 -15.92 6.26
CA GLU A 106 17.38 -17.30 5.72
C GLU A 106 17.79 -18.40 6.73
N ASP A 107 18.85 -18.20 7.49
CA ASP A 107 19.31 -19.16 8.50
C ASP A 107 18.27 -19.37 9.61
N LYS A 108 17.61 -18.28 10.04
CA LYS A 108 16.55 -18.29 11.07
C LYS A 108 15.24 -18.89 10.55
N GLN A 109 14.91 -18.62 9.27
CA GLN A 109 13.77 -19.25 8.60
C GLN A 109 13.90 -20.79 8.61
N GLU A 110 15.06 -21.33 8.16
CA GLU A 110 15.30 -22.78 8.15
C GLU A 110 15.24 -23.39 9.57
N GLU A 111 15.74 -22.66 10.57
CA GLU A 111 15.71 -23.10 11.97
C GLU A 111 14.26 -23.14 12.50
N ILE A 112 13.44 -22.10 12.25
CA ILE A 112 12.03 -22.06 12.66
C ILE A 112 11.26 -23.21 12.01
N LEU A 113 11.34 -23.37 10.69
CA LEU A 113 10.69 -24.44 9.95
C LEU A 113 11.04 -25.85 10.50
N SER A 114 12.26 -26.02 10.99
CA SER A 114 12.70 -27.30 11.59
C SER A 114 12.03 -27.61 12.94
N HIS A 115 11.46 -26.60 13.60
CA HIS A 115 10.86 -26.70 14.94
C HIS A 115 9.33 -26.75 14.94
N ILE A 116 8.67 -26.53 13.79
CA ILE A 116 7.22 -26.65 13.62
C ILE A 116 6.80 -28.08 13.93
N GLU A 117 5.78 -28.26 14.78
CA GLU A 117 5.33 -29.57 15.24
C GLU A 117 4.43 -30.25 14.19
N ASP A 118 3.59 -29.49 13.50
CA ASP A 118 2.73 -29.98 12.42
C ASP A 118 3.52 -30.06 11.09
N ILE A 119 3.73 -31.29 10.62
CA ILE A 119 4.48 -31.56 9.38
C ILE A 119 3.68 -31.09 8.14
N GLU A 120 2.35 -31.11 8.18
CA GLU A 120 1.49 -30.70 7.07
C GLU A 120 1.57 -29.18 6.93
N GLN A 121 1.39 -28.44 8.02
CA GLN A 121 1.55 -26.98 8.07
C GLN A 121 2.98 -26.53 7.67
N ALA A 122 4.02 -27.20 8.18
CA ALA A 122 5.39 -26.92 7.76
C ALA A 122 5.60 -27.13 6.26
N GLY A 123 4.95 -28.12 5.67
CA GLY A 123 4.96 -28.38 4.23
C GLY A 123 4.28 -27.27 3.44
N ASP A 124 3.11 -26.83 3.90
CA ASP A 124 2.35 -25.76 3.28
C ASP A 124 3.12 -24.43 3.31
N ILE A 125 3.67 -24.06 4.47
CA ILE A 125 4.52 -22.86 4.61
C ILE A 125 5.72 -22.92 3.65
N VAL A 126 6.44 -24.05 3.58
CA VAL A 126 7.58 -24.23 2.66
C VAL A 126 7.14 -24.11 1.18
N ASP A 127 5.94 -24.54 0.84
CA ASP A 127 5.42 -24.42 -0.52
C ASP A 127 4.98 -22.98 -0.81
N LEU A 128 4.38 -22.27 0.14
CA LEU A 128 3.98 -20.87 0.01
C LEU A 128 5.18 -19.93 -0.10
N LEU A 129 6.25 -20.15 0.66
CA LEU A 129 7.50 -19.36 0.59
C LEU A 129 8.17 -19.36 -0.80
N LYS A 130 7.77 -20.26 -1.71
CA LYS A 130 8.30 -20.30 -3.09
C LYS A 130 7.63 -19.31 -4.04
N TYR A 131 6.46 -18.80 -3.69
CA TYR A 131 5.76 -17.83 -4.51
C TYR A 131 6.30 -16.42 -4.25
N ASP A 132 6.19 -15.59 -5.26
CA ASP A 132 6.53 -14.17 -5.19
C ASP A 132 5.47 -13.44 -4.34
N GLU A 133 5.88 -12.59 -3.42
CA GLU A 133 5.01 -11.83 -2.51
C GLU A 133 3.97 -11.00 -3.24
N ASP A 134 4.35 -10.39 -4.37
CA ASP A 134 3.48 -9.55 -5.20
C ASP A 134 2.46 -10.35 -6.03
N THR A 135 2.20 -11.63 -5.70
CA THR A 135 1.29 -12.51 -6.44
C THR A 135 0.23 -13.17 -5.56
N ALA A 136 -0.84 -13.65 -6.18
CA ALA A 136 -1.88 -14.42 -5.51
C ALA A 136 -1.34 -15.64 -4.74
N GLY A 137 -0.25 -16.24 -5.22
CA GLY A 137 0.42 -17.34 -4.53
C GLY A 137 1.16 -16.91 -3.28
N GLY A 138 1.66 -15.66 -3.25
CA GLY A 138 2.31 -15.08 -2.07
C GLY A 138 1.33 -14.67 -0.98
N LEU A 139 0.11 -14.26 -1.37
CA LEU A 139 -0.93 -13.74 -0.48
C LEU A 139 -1.93 -14.80 -0.02
N MET A 140 -1.87 -16.04 -0.53
CA MET A 140 -2.90 -17.05 -0.24
C MET A 140 -2.60 -17.85 1.02
N GLY A 141 -3.66 -18.15 1.79
CA GLY A 141 -3.66 -19.18 2.82
C GLY A 141 -4.13 -20.53 2.30
N THR A 142 -3.77 -21.60 3.01
CA THR A 142 -4.15 -22.99 2.67
C THR A 142 -5.35 -23.49 3.46
N GLU A 143 -5.78 -22.78 4.50
CA GLU A 143 -6.89 -23.12 5.40
C GLU A 143 -8.23 -22.96 4.67
N MET A 144 -8.77 -24.06 4.14
CA MET A 144 -10.03 -24.04 3.40
C MET A 144 -10.76 -25.38 3.44
N VAL A 145 -12.08 -25.31 3.47
CA VAL A 145 -12.92 -26.50 3.42
C VAL A 145 -13.04 -27.02 2.00
N ILE A 146 -12.48 -28.22 1.76
CA ILE A 146 -12.51 -28.87 0.44
C ILE A 146 -13.40 -30.11 0.48
N VAL A 147 -14.28 -30.23 -0.51
CA VAL A 147 -15.17 -31.39 -0.66
C VAL A 147 -15.19 -31.89 -2.10
N LYS A 148 -15.49 -33.18 -2.30
CA LYS A 148 -15.57 -33.77 -3.63
C LYS A 148 -16.97 -33.56 -4.25
N GLU A 149 -17.03 -33.27 -5.55
CA GLU A 149 -18.29 -32.99 -6.27
C GLU A 149 -19.30 -34.15 -6.24
N ASN A 150 -18.80 -35.39 -6.11
CA ASN A 150 -19.61 -36.60 -6.15
C ASN A 150 -20.20 -36.99 -4.78
N TRP A 151 -19.77 -36.34 -3.68
CA TRP A 151 -20.25 -36.62 -2.34
C TRP A 151 -21.73 -36.27 -2.14
N SER A 152 -22.38 -36.97 -1.22
CA SER A 152 -23.69 -36.57 -0.72
C SER A 152 -23.58 -35.44 0.30
N MET A 153 -24.66 -34.71 0.54
CA MET A 153 -24.66 -33.63 1.55
C MET A 153 -24.32 -34.13 2.98
N PRO A 154 -24.75 -35.34 3.43
CA PRO A 154 -24.31 -35.88 4.71
C PRO A 154 -22.82 -36.20 4.79
N GLU A 155 -22.22 -36.71 3.72
CA GLU A 155 -20.77 -36.93 3.64
C GLU A 155 -20.01 -35.61 3.70
N CYS A 156 -20.45 -34.65 2.90
CA CYS A 156 -19.90 -33.31 2.89
C CYS A 156 -19.94 -32.66 4.30
N LEU A 157 -21.06 -32.74 5.00
CA LEU A 157 -21.19 -32.18 6.34
C LEU A 157 -20.26 -32.86 7.37
N ARG A 158 -20.03 -34.16 7.22
CA ARG A 158 -19.12 -34.90 8.13
C ARG A 158 -17.67 -34.43 7.91
N GLU A 159 -17.22 -34.39 6.66
CA GLU A 159 -15.86 -33.96 6.33
C GLU A 159 -15.63 -32.49 6.70
N MET A 160 -16.61 -31.65 6.38
CA MET A 160 -16.53 -30.22 6.74
C MET A 160 -16.40 -30.03 8.26
N ARG A 161 -17.09 -30.81 9.09
CA ARG A 161 -16.95 -30.71 10.55
C ARG A 161 -15.57 -31.12 11.05
N GLN A 162 -14.92 -32.04 10.37
CA GLN A 162 -13.57 -32.45 10.73
C GLN A 162 -12.54 -31.38 10.32
N GLN A 163 -12.64 -30.82 9.10
CA GLN A 163 -11.76 -29.76 8.63
C GLN A 163 -11.98 -28.45 9.40
N ALA A 164 -13.20 -28.16 9.83
CA ALA A 164 -13.57 -26.93 10.53
C ALA A 164 -13.11 -26.87 12.00
N GLU A 165 -12.60 -27.96 12.57
CA GLU A 165 -12.05 -27.98 13.94
C GLU A 165 -10.73 -27.19 14.03
N GLU A 166 -10.05 -26.97 12.90
CA GLU A 166 -8.74 -26.31 12.77
C GLU A 166 -8.84 -24.95 12.07
N MET A 167 -10.05 -24.41 11.89
CA MET A 167 -10.28 -23.15 11.15
C MET A 167 -11.16 -22.21 11.95
N ASP A 168 -10.75 -20.97 12.07
CA ASP A 168 -11.51 -19.93 12.76
C ASP A 168 -12.73 -19.49 11.96
N GLU A 169 -12.59 -19.25 10.64
CA GLU A 169 -13.65 -18.79 9.78
C GLU A 169 -13.82 -19.61 8.48
N ILE A 170 -15.08 -19.90 8.13
CA ILE A 170 -15.45 -20.62 6.90
C ILE A 170 -16.37 -19.77 6.06
N TYR A 171 -15.84 -19.10 5.04
CA TYR A 171 -16.62 -18.29 4.09
C TYR A 171 -17.32 -19.14 3.03
N TYR A 172 -16.57 -20.08 2.42
CA TYR A 172 -17.04 -20.95 1.35
C TYR A 172 -16.58 -22.39 1.56
N VAL A 173 -17.35 -23.30 1.00
CA VAL A 173 -16.95 -24.70 0.81
C VAL A 173 -16.53 -24.86 -0.65
N TYR A 174 -15.28 -25.24 -0.87
CA TYR A 174 -14.71 -25.41 -2.21
C TYR A 174 -14.94 -26.84 -2.69
N VAL A 175 -15.33 -26.96 -3.95
CA VAL A 175 -15.67 -28.25 -4.55
C VAL A 175 -14.68 -28.60 -5.64
N VAL A 176 -14.04 -29.75 -5.48
CA VAL A 176 -13.05 -30.26 -6.44
C VAL A 176 -13.45 -31.59 -7.05
N ASP A 177 -12.84 -31.95 -8.19
CA ASP A 177 -12.94 -33.28 -8.77
C ASP A 177 -11.93 -34.28 -8.15
N ASP A 178 -11.80 -35.47 -8.75
CA ASP A 178 -10.87 -36.49 -8.27
C ASP A 178 -9.39 -36.13 -8.51
N GLU A 179 -9.11 -35.19 -9.44
CA GLU A 179 -7.79 -34.63 -9.74
C GLU A 179 -7.53 -33.29 -9.02
N GLU A 180 -8.32 -32.97 -7.98
CA GLU A 180 -8.22 -31.74 -7.14
C GLU A 180 -8.47 -30.43 -7.88
N ARG A 181 -9.02 -30.48 -9.09
CA ARG A 181 -9.35 -29.26 -9.85
C ARG A 181 -10.60 -28.62 -9.30
N LEU A 182 -10.56 -27.30 -9.19
CA LEU A 182 -11.71 -26.51 -8.74
C LEU A 182 -12.90 -26.66 -9.71
N ARG A 183 -14.06 -27.07 -9.20
CA ARG A 183 -15.30 -27.30 -9.95
C ARG A 183 -16.43 -26.37 -9.53
N GLY A 184 -16.39 -25.90 -8.30
CA GLY A 184 -17.44 -25.04 -7.77
C GLY A 184 -17.15 -24.56 -6.37
N VAL A 185 -18.01 -23.66 -5.92
CA VAL A 185 -18.05 -23.21 -4.51
C VAL A 185 -19.50 -23.15 -4.07
N PHE A 186 -19.76 -23.24 -2.79
CA PHE A 186 -21.03 -22.88 -2.21
C PHE A 186 -20.88 -22.27 -0.81
N PRO A 187 -21.70 -21.24 -0.49
CA PRO A 187 -21.73 -20.65 0.83
C PRO A 187 -22.22 -21.67 1.88
N LEU A 188 -21.76 -21.58 3.11
CA LEU A 188 -22.18 -22.43 4.23
C LEU A 188 -23.70 -22.49 4.40
N LYS A 189 -24.42 -21.42 4.05
CA LYS A 189 -25.88 -21.36 4.02
C LYS A 189 -26.51 -22.49 3.20
N HIS A 190 -25.90 -22.93 2.11
CA HIS A 190 -26.43 -24.00 1.28
C HIS A 190 -26.37 -25.37 1.95
N MET A 191 -25.43 -25.57 2.88
CA MET A 191 -25.40 -26.79 3.72
C MET A 191 -26.67 -26.94 4.56
N ILE A 192 -27.17 -25.82 5.10
CA ILE A 192 -28.35 -25.79 5.96
C ILE A 192 -29.65 -25.89 5.15
N THR A 193 -29.67 -25.30 3.97
CA THR A 193 -30.92 -25.15 3.18
C THR A 193 -31.13 -26.23 2.13
N SER A 194 -30.12 -27.05 1.82
CA SER A 194 -30.21 -28.08 0.79
C SER A 194 -30.76 -29.41 1.32
N PRO A 195 -31.56 -30.15 0.51
CA PRO A 195 -32.05 -31.47 0.91
C PRO A 195 -30.88 -32.44 1.12
N SER A 196 -30.98 -33.27 2.19
CA SER A 196 -29.93 -34.23 2.53
C SER A 196 -29.65 -35.30 1.45
N VAL A 197 -30.60 -35.51 0.54
CA VAL A 197 -30.46 -36.48 -0.58
C VAL A 197 -29.71 -35.92 -1.77
N SER A 198 -29.39 -34.60 -1.77
CA SER A 198 -28.72 -33.95 -2.87
C SER A 198 -27.22 -34.34 -2.89
N LYS A 199 -26.63 -34.34 -4.09
CA LYS A 199 -25.17 -34.39 -4.24
C LYS A 199 -24.59 -32.99 -4.33
N VAL A 200 -23.36 -32.80 -3.87
CA VAL A 200 -22.62 -31.53 -3.88
C VAL A 200 -22.67 -30.86 -5.24
N LYS A 201 -22.43 -31.60 -6.34
CA LYS A 201 -22.46 -31.07 -7.73
C LYS A 201 -23.77 -30.46 -8.18
N HIS A 202 -24.88 -30.70 -7.49
CA HIS A 202 -26.20 -30.13 -7.81
C HIS A 202 -26.52 -28.89 -6.98
N VAL A 203 -25.74 -28.63 -5.93
CA VAL A 203 -25.93 -27.51 -4.99
C VAL A 203 -24.89 -26.39 -5.22
N MET A 204 -23.69 -26.78 -5.66
CA MET A 204 -22.60 -25.84 -5.90
C MET A 204 -22.90 -24.83 -7.02
N ARG A 205 -22.29 -23.65 -6.93
CA ARG A 205 -22.13 -22.75 -8.06
C ARG A 205 -20.97 -23.27 -8.89
N LYS A 206 -21.21 -23.55 -10.15
CA LYS A 206 -20.17 -24.00 -11.08
C LYS A 206 -19.34 -22.83 -11.58
N ASP A 207 -18.11 -23.14 -11.97
CA ASP A 207 -17.17 -22.17 -12.56
C ASP A 207 -17.05 -20.91 -11.70
N PRO A 208 -16.59 -21.05 -10.45
CA PRO A 208 -16.42 -19.91 -9.55
C PRO A 208 -15.36 -18.95 -10.10
N ILE A 209 -15.46 -17.69 -9.72
CA ILE A 209 -14.40 -16.73 -9.97
C ILE A 209 -13.19 -17.21 -9.17
N SER A 210 -12.05 -17.36 -9.83
CA SER A 210 -10.79 -17.81 -9.25
C SER A 210 -9.63 -17.01 -9.84
N VAL A 211 -8.53 -16.95 -9.15
CA VAL A 211 -7.27 -16.34 -9.62
C VAL A 211 -6.19 -17.42 -9.75
N HIS A 212 -5.18 -17.14 -10.56
CA HIS A 212 -4.02 -18.04 -10.74
C HIS A 212 -2.92 -17.66 -9.75
N VAL A 213 -2.10 -18.61 -9.31
CA VAL A 213 -0.97 -18.36 -8.39
C VAL A 213 -0.06 -17.21 -8.84
N ASP A 214 0.16 -17.02 -10.15
CA ASP A 214 1.00 -15.97 -10.71
C ASP A 214 0.24 -14.65 -10.97
N THR A 215 -1.04 -14.53 -10.55
CA THR A 215 -1.83 -13.31 -10.73
C THR A 215 -1.27 -12.22 -9.81
N PRO A 216 -0.92 -11.02 -10.34
CA PRO A 216 -0.48 -9.91 -9.49
C PRO A 216 -1.52 -9.52 -8.44
N VAL A 217 -1.08 -9.12 -7.26
CA VAL A 217 -1.95 -8.73 -6.13
C VAL A 217 -2.95 -7.64 -6.53
N ASP A 218 -2.55 -6.65 -7.34
CA ASP A 218 -3.44 -5.62 -7.88
C ASP A 218 -4.65 -6.18 -8.65
N GLU A 219 -4.46 -7.26 -9.42
CA GLU A 219 -5.55 -7.92 -10.16
C GLU A 219 -6.44 -8.74 -9.22
N VAL A 220 -5.88 -9.27 -8.11
CA VAL A 220 -6.64 -9.94 -7.06
C VAL A 220 -7.54 -8.94 -6.34
N ILE A 221 -7.00 -7.81 -5.91
CA ILE A 221 -7.73 -6.70 -5.29
C ILE A 221 -8.90 -6.27 -6.18
N GLN A 222 -8.63 -5.97 -7.47
CA GLN A 222 -9.67 -5.59 -8.43
C GLN A 222 -10.74 -6.67 -8.61
N THR A 223 -10.36 -7.95 -8.54
CA THR A 223 -11.30 -9.08 -8.69
C THR A 223 -12.22 -9.16 -7.48
N ILE A 224 -11.68 -9.08 -6.26
CA ILE A 224 -12.44 -9.10 -5.01
C ILE A 224 -13.39 -7.89 -4.96
N GLU A 225 -12.90 -6.68 -5.25
CA GLU A 225 -13.70 -5.45 -5.27
C GLU A 225 -14.82 -5.50 -6.32
N LYS A 226 -14.49 -5.85 -7.56
CA LYS A 226 -15.43 -5.86 -8.70
C LYS A 226 -16.59 -6.80 -8.50
N TYR A 227 -16.34 -7.97 -7.89
CA TYR A 227 -17.33 -9.02 -7.72
C TYR A 227 -17.88 -9.08 -6.29
N ASN A 228 -17.47 -8.19 -5.38
CA ASN A 228 -17.82 -8.14 -3.96
C ASN A 228 -17.66 -9.53 -3.32
N LEU A 229 -16.47 -10.12 -3.48
CA LEU A 229 -16.14 -11.41 -2.89
C LEU A 229 -15.66 -11.22 -1.46
N VAL A 230 -15.93 -12.17 -0.58
CA VAL A 230 -15.33 -12.25 0.76
C VAL A 230 -14.13 -13.18 0.80
N ALA A 231 -14.01 -14.05 -0.20
CA ALA A 231 -12.82 -14.86 -0.44
C ALA A 231 -12.78 -15.29 -1.91
N VAL A 232 -11.58 -15.47 -2.46
CA VAL A 232 -11.36 -15.94 -3.83
C VAL A 232 -10.45 -17.18 -3.82
N PRO A 233 -10.83 -18.29 -4.47
CA PRO A 233 -9.96 -19.46 -4.60
C PRO A 233 -8.80 -19.20 -5.56
N VAL A 234 -7.64 -19.72 -5.19
CA VAL A 234 -6.41 -19.67 -5.99
C VAL A 234 -6.17 -21.03 -6.63
N VAL A 235 -5.82 -21.01 -7.91
CA VAL A 235 -5.58 -22.25 -8.69
C VAL A 235 -4.20 -22.24 -9.33
N ASP A 236 -3.63 -23.44 -9.50
CA ASP A 236 -2.39 -23.63 -10.23
C ASP A 236 -2.60 -23.66 -11.77
N SER A 237 -1.50 -23.85 -12.52
CA SER A 237 -1.48 -23.87 -13.99
C SER A 237 -2.35 -24.96 -14.64
N ILE A 238 -2.75 -26.00 -13.91
CA ILE A 238 -3.62 -27.07 -14.38
C ILE A 238 -5.03 -27.01 -13.77
N GLY A 239 -5.32 -25.97 -13.00
CA GLY A 239 -6.63 -25.68 -12.41
C GLY A 239 -6.90 -26.42 -11.10
N ARG A 240 -5.88 -26.94 -10.40
CA ARG A 240 -6.04 -27.47 -9.06
C ARG A 240 -6.18 -26.31 -8.05
N LEU A 241 -7.05 -26.50 -7.09
CA LEU A 241 -7.20 -25.58 -5.99
C LEU A 241 -5.98 -25.72 -5.05
N VAL A 242 -5.29 -24.63 -4.80
CA VAL A 242 -4.06 -24.60 -3.99
C VAL A 242 -4.15 -23.69 -2.77
N GLY A 243 -5.09 -22.73 -2.76
CA GLY A 243 -5.28 -21.83 -1.64
C GLY A 243 -6.53 -20.96 -1.77
N ARG A 244 -6.72 -20.07 -0.82
CA ARG A 244 -7.72 -19.02 -0.81
C ARG A 244 -7.06 -17.68 -0.43
N ILE A 245 -7.64 -16.59 -0.89
CA ILE A 245 -7.32 -15.24 -0.41
C ILE A 245 -8.62 -14.65 0.13
N THR A 246 -8.59 -14.09 1.30
CA THR A 246 -9.76 -13.50 1.96
C THR A 246 -9.83 -11.98 1.74
N VAL A 247 -10.90 -11.35 2.16
CA VAL A 247 -11.06 -9.90 1.96
C VAL A 247 -10.25 -9.10 2.96
N ASP A 248 -9.99 -9.63 4.14
CA ASP A 248 -9.14 -9.09 5.19
C ASP A 248 -7.70 -8.97 4.70
N ASP A 249 -7.07 -10.05 4.18
CA ASP A 249 -5.72 -10.02 3.60
C ASP A 249 -5.60 -8.94 2.50
N VAL A 250 -6.63 -8.88 1.63
CA VAL A 250 -6.68 -7.85 0.58
C VAL A 250 -6.84 -6.44 1.13
N MET A 251 -7.55 -6.25 2.24
CA MET A 251 -7.70 -4.92 2.86
C MET A 251 -6.40 -4.41 3.47
N ASP A 252 -5.61 -5.30 4.06
CA ASP A 252 -4.30 -4.95 4.59
C ASP A 252 -3.33 -4.56 3.47
N GLU A 253 -3.27 -5.33 2.39
CA GLU A 253 -2.48 -4.98 1.20
C GLU A 253 -2.90 -3.64 0.56
N VAL A 254 -4.21 -3.37 0.48
CA VAL A 254 -4.74 -2.07 -0.02
C VAL A 254 -4.30 -0.92 0.88
N ARG A 255 -4.28 -1.12 2.20
CA ARG A 255 -3.84 -0.10 3.16
C ARG A 255 -2.34 0.18 2.99
N GLU A 256 -1.52 -0.86 2.99
CA GLU A 256 -0.08 -0.74 2.79
C GLU A 256 0.29 -0.08 1.45
N GLN A 257 -0.38 -0.49 0.38
CA GLN A 257 -0.18 0.14 -0.93
C GLN A 257 -0.54 1.63 -0.92
N ALA A 258 -1.66 2.00 -0.26
CA ALA A 258 -2.06 3.39 -0.15
C ALA A 258 -1.07 4.23 0.69
N GLU A 259 -0.50 3.66 1.74
CA GLU A 259 0.53 4.27 2.57
C GLU A 259 1.84 4.45 1.80
N ARG A 260 2.31 3.43 1.10
CA ARG A 260 3.48 3.49 0.20
C ARG A 260 3.32 4.57 -0.87
N ASP A 261 2.17 4.60 -1.55
CA ASP A 261 1.86 5.60 -2.58
C ASP A 261 1.86 7.02 -2.01
N TYR A 262 1.28 7.21 -0.82
CA TYR A 262 1.27 8.49 -0.13
C TYR A 262 2.67 8.96 0.25
N GLN A 263 3.50 8.07 0.76
CA GLN A 263 4.89 8.35 1.14
C GLN A 263 5.74 8.72 -0.09
N LEU A 264 5.66 7.94 -1.16
CA LEU A 264 6.34 8.24 -2.44
C LEU A 264 5.89 9.59 -3.01
N ALA A 265 4.59 9.86 -3.02
CA ALA A 265 4.05 11.15 -3.47
C ALA A 265 4.49 12.33 -2.59
N SER A 266 4.77 12.08 -1.32
CA SER A 266 5.28 13.07 -0.36
C SER A 266 6.80 13.27 -0.45
N GLY A 267 7.51 12.43 -1.21
CA GLY A 267 8.96 12.50 -1.38
C GLY A 267 9.73 11.76 -0.29
N LEU A 268 9.18 10.67 0.20
CA LEU A 268 9.89 9.68 1.00
C LEU A 268 10.38 8.58 0.06
N SER A 269 11.59 8.10 0.25
CA SER A 269 12.22 7.11 -0.64
C SER A 269 12.22 5.69 -0.07
N GLN A 270 11.73 5.54 1.15
CA GLN A 270 11.61 4.30 1.88
C GLN A 270 10.37 4.38 2.75
N ASP A 271 9.83 3.24 3.11
CA ASP A 271 8.76 3.18 4.08
C ASP A 271 9.27 3.59 5.46
N VAL A 272 8.59 4.55 6.08
CA VAL A 272 8.96 5.13 7.38
C VAL A 272 7.74 5.57 8.16
N GLU A 273 7.82 5.34 9.46
CA GLU A 273 6.81 5.75 10.43
C GLU A 273 7.28 6.91 11.31
N THR A 274 6.36 7.43 12.13
CA THR A 274 6.63 8.59 12.97
C THR A 274 7.53 8.26 14.17
N ASP A 275 7.52 7.03 14.64
CA ASP A 275 8.27 6.48 15.77
C ASP A 275 9.59 5.83 15.36
N ASP A 276 9.80 5.62 14.06
CA ASP A 276 11.07 5.17 13.50
C ASP A 276 12.29 5.94 14.00
N SER A 277 13.42 5.27 14.01
CA SER A 277 14.69 5.88 14.41
C SER A 277 15.02 7.13 13.59
N VAL A 278 15.63 8.15 14.23
CA VAL A 278 16.07 9.40 13.56
C VAL A 278 16.91 9.12 12.33
N PHE A 279 17.67 8.04 12.32
CA PHE A 279 18.54 7.67 11.20
C PHE A 279 17.70 7.16 10.02
N ARG A 280 16.72 6.28 10.23
CA ARG A 280 15.79 5.76 9.21
C ARG A 280 14.98 6.89 8.60
N GLN A 281 14.36 7.73 9.43
CA GLN A 281 13.63 8.92 8.95
C GLN A 281 14.51 9.89 8.14
N THR A 282 15.80 10.02 8.51
CA THR A 282 16.74 10.88 7.77
C THR A 282 17.08 10.28 6.41
N THR A 283 17.37 8.99 6.35
CA THR A 283 17.74 8.30 5.10
C THR A 283 16.59 8.27 4.10
N ALA A 284 15.35 8.15 4.56
CA ALA A 284 14.17 8.20 3.71
C ALA A 284 13.93 9.58 3.06
N ARG A 285 14.26 10.67 3.76
CA ARG A 285 14.02 12.06 3.28
C ARG A 285 15.20 12.62 2.47
N LEU A 286 16.42 12.24 2.81
CA LEU A 286 17.64 12.85 2.30
C LEU A 286 17.81 12.77 0.78
N PRO A 287 17.49 11.68 0.08
CA PRO A 287 17.63 11.59 -1.37
C PRO A 287 16.87 12.70 -2.10
N TRP A 288 15.60 12.88 -1.79
CA TRP A 288 14.79 13.92 -2.43
C TRP A 288 15.18 15.34 -2.03
N LEU A 289 15.64 15.56 -0.80
CA LEU A 289 16.18 16.85 -0.37
C LEU A 289 17.47 17.21 -1.12
N LEU A 290 18.34 16.24 -1.37
CA LEU A 290 19.55 16.45 -2.18
C LEU A 290 19.23 16.74 -3.64
N ILE A 291 18.28 16.02 -4.24
CA ILE A 291 17.80 16.28 -5.61
C ILE A 291 17.20 17.68 -5.69
N GLY A 292 16.39 18.08 -4.71
CA GLY A 292 15.82 19.42 -4.62
C GLY A 292 16.88 20.51 -4.51
N MET A 293 17.89 20.29 -3.68
CA MET A 293 19.04 21.20 -3.56
C MET A 293 19.80 21.35 -4.89
N LEU A 294 20.06 20.23 -5.57
CA LEU A 294 20.72 20.27 -6.90
C LEU A 294 19.86 20.99 -7.94
N GLY A 295 18.55 20.80 -7.92
CA GLY A 295 17.58 21.55 -8.74
C GLY A 295 17.64 23.05 -8.47
N GLY A 296 17.68 23.45 -7.19
CA GLY A 296 17.82 24.84 -6.77
C GLY A 296 19.15 25.48 -7.23
N ILE A 297 20.26 24.74 -7.14
CA ILE A 297 21.56 25.18 -7.70
C ILE A 297 21.46 25.34 -9.22
N GLY A 298 20.84 24.40 -9.92
CA GLY A 298 20.58 24.47 -11.35
C GLY A 298 19.80 25.75 -11.72
N ASN A 299 18.73 26.06 -11.00
CA ASN A 299 17.95 27.27 -11.16
C ASN A 299 18.80 28.55 -10.95
N SER A 300 19.64 28.56 -9.91
CA SER A 300 20.55 29.69 -9.66
C SER A 300 21.54 29.91 -10.82
N MET A 301 22.09 28.81 -11.38
CA MET A 301 22.98 28.88 -12.53
C MET A 301 22.26 29.40 -13.79
N ILE A 302 21.00 29.01 -14.02
CA ILE A 302 20.17 29.53 -15.11
C ILE A 302 19.97 31.03 -14.94
N LEU A 303 19.52 31.47 -13.78
CA LEU A 303 19.26 32.87 -13.48
C LEU A 303 20.52 33.76 -13.65
N GLY A 304 21.68 33.25 -13.26
CA GLY A 304 22.96 33.93 -13.42
C GLY A 304 23.34 34.24 -14.89
N ASN A 305 22.78 33.52 -15.85
CA ASN A 305 22.97 33.86 -17.27
C ASN A 305 22.10 35.01 -17.76
N PHE A 306 21.18 35.51 -16.95
CA PHE A 306 20.24 36.57 -17.27
C PHE A 306 20.48 37.87 -16.50
N ASP A 307 21.66 38.08 -15.95
CA ASP A 307 22.03 39.27 -15.16
C ASP A 307 21.76 40.59 -15.91
N SER A 308 22.00 40.62 -17.23
CA SER A 308 21.72 41.81 -18.06
C SER A 308 20.22 42.14 -18.14
N THR A 309 19.37 41.09 -18.15
CA THR A 309 17.90 41.24 -18.16
C THR A 309 17.42 41.80 -16.85
N PHE A 310 17.95 41.29 -15.72
CA PHE A 310 17.62 41.80 -14.38
C PHE A 310 18.15 43.23 -14.15
N ALA A 311 19.29 43.57 -14.74
CA ALA A 311 19.79 44.95 -14.67
C ALA A 311 18.90 45.94 -15.43
N ALA A 312 18.30 45.51 -16.55
CA ALA A 312 17.35 46.32 -17.32
C ALA A 312 15.94 46.34 -16.69
N HIS A 313 15.51 45.24 -16.10
CA HIS A 313 14.17 45.03 -15.54
C HIS A 313 14.22 44.37 -14.14
N PRO A 314 14.68 45.07 -13.09
CA PRO A 314 14.87 44.50 -11.76
C PRO A 314 13.57 44.01 -11.13
N GLU A 315 12.43 44.55 -11.52
CA GLU A 315 11.10 44.10 -11.08
C GLU A 315 10.76 42.68 -11.49
N MET A 316 11.40 42.13 -12.53
CA MET A 316 11.19 40.73 -12.95
C MET A 316 11.61 39.71 -11.89
N ALA A 317 12.63 40.02 -11.09
CA ALA A 317 13.08 39.16 -10.02
C ALA A 317 12.00 38.91 -8.96
N LEU A 318 11.07 39.85 -8.79
CA LEU A 318 9.95 39.71 -7.82
C LEU A 318 8.97 38.58 -8.18
N TYR A 319 8.94 38.14 -9.42
CA TYR A 319 8.02 37.13 -9.93
C TYR A 319 8.61 35.72 -9.99
N ILE A 320 9.90 35.57 -9.71
CA ILE A 320 10.54 34.23 -9.63
C ILE A 320 9.78 33.28 -8.73
N PRO A 321 9.41 33.64 -7.48
CA PRO A 321 8.64 32.73 -6.60
C PRO A 321 7.23 32.43 -7.13
N LEU A 322 6.61 33.41 -7.83
CA LEU A 322 5.30 33.20 -8.45
C LEU A 322 5.37 32.17 -9.58
N ILE A 323 6.33 32.31 -10.46
CA ILE A 323 6.51 31.42 -11.62
C ILE A 323 6.84 30.00 -11.18
N GLY A 324 7.84 29.82 -10.31
CA GLY A 324 8.23 28.50 -9.80
C GLY A 324 7.08 27.85 -8.99
N GLY A 325 6.60 28.51 -7.95
CA GLY A 325 5.54 27.98 -7.12
C GLY A 325 4.25 27.63 -7.88
N THR A 326 3.86 28.45 -8.87
CA THR A 326 2.67 28.13 -9.70
C THR A 326 2.95 26.95 -10.62
N GLY A 327 4.11 26.88 -11.27
CA GLY A 327 4.50 25.79 -12.16
C GLY A 327 4.57 24.45 -11.40
N GLY A 328 5.23 24.43 -10.24
CA GLY A 328 5.31 23.27 -9.37
C GLY A 328 3.92 22.77 -8.96
N ASN A 329 3.08 23.66 -8.41
CA ASN A 329 1.73 23.31 -7.95
C ASN A 329 0.84 22.75 -9.06
N VAL A 330 0.83 23.37 -10.24
CA VAL A 330 0.02 22.92 -11.38
C VAL A 330 0.49 21.53 -11.84
N GLY A 331 1.78 21.32 -11.95
CA GLY A 331 2.35 20.03 -12.35
C GLY A 331 2.03 18.92 -11.36
N THR A 332 2.19 19.20 -10.06
CA THR A 332 1.87 18.24 -9.01
C THR A 332 0.38 17.89 -8.99
N GLN A 333 -0.52 18.87 -9.14
CA GLN A 333 -1.96 18.61 -9.21
C GLN A 333 -2.35 17.75 -10.42
N SER A 334 -1.78 18.04 -11.60
CA SER A 334 -2.04 17.25 -12.81
C SER A 334 -1.49 15.82 -12.66
N SER A 335 -0.30 15.66 -12.08
CA SER A 335 0.31 14.35 -11.84
C SER A 335 -0.49 13.52 -10.83
N ALA A 336 -0.88 14.09 -9.70
CA ALA A 336 -1.66 13.43 -8.68
C ALA A 336 -3.00 12.88 -9.22
N LEU A 337 -3.70 13.65 -10.05
CA LEU A 337 -4.95 13.20 -10.69
C LEU A 337 -4.73 12.03 -11.65
N VAL A 338 -3.60 12.01 -12.34
CA VAL A 338 -3.27 10.91 -13.27
C VAL A 338 -2.89 9.65 -12.50
N VAL A 339 -2.02 9.77 -11.48
CA VAL A 339 -1.62 8.64 -10.63
C VAL A 339 -2.84 8.02 -9.96
N GLN A 340 -3.69 8.82 -9.32
CA GLN A 340 -4.95 8.36 -8.75
C GLN A 340 -5.86 7.68 -9.78
N GLY A 341 -5.90 8.21 -11.01
CA GLY A 341 -6.70 7.62 -12.09
C GLY A 341 -6.15 6.29 -12.60
N LEU A 342 -4.85 6.10 -12.59
CA LEU A 342 -4.18 4.84 -12.93
C LEU A 342 -4.40 3.80 -11.81
N ALA A 343 -4.14 4.14 -10.57
CA ALA A 343 -4.36 3.27 -9.41
C ALA A 343 -5.81 2.74 -9.35
N ASN A 344 -6.80 3.60 -9.55
CA ASN A 344 -8.21 3.20 -9.57
C ASN A 344 -8.69 2.59 -10.91
N SER A 345 -7.79 2.20 -11.81
CA SER A 345 -8.13 1.65 -13.14
C SER A 345 -9.15 2.50 -13.93
N SER A 346 -9.35 3.75 -13.55
CA SER A 346 -10.24 4.69 -14.25
C SER A 346 -9.60 5.32 -15.48
N LEU A 347 -8.27 5.25 -15.57
CA LEU A 347 -7.47 5.68 -16.71
C LEU A 347 -6.75 4.48 -17.32
N ASP A 348 -6.85 4.36 -18.64
CA ASP A 348 -6.07 3.40 -19.42
C ASP A 348 -4.84 4.11 -19.99
N ALA A 349 -3.64 3.64 -19.63
CA ALA A 349 -2.37 4.15 -20.14
C ALA A 349 -2.29 4.16 -21.69
N ASN A 350 -3.08 3.32 -22.37
CA ASN A 350 -3.17 3.30 -23.83
C ASN A 350 -3.92 4.52 -24.42
N ASN A 351 -4.72 5.22 -23.62
CA ASN A 351 -5.51 6.40 -24.03
C ASN A 351 -4.82 7.74 -23.73
N THR A 352 -3.50 7.78 -23.68
CA THR A 352 -2.67 8.95 -23.32
C THR A 352 -3.09 10.22 -24.06
N TRP A 353 -3.35 10.15 -25.38
CA TRP A 353 -3.74 11.34 -26.16
C TRP A 353 -5.06 11.96 -25.75
N LYS A 354 -6.04 11.14 -25.38
CA LYS A 354 -7.34 11.64 -24.90
C LYS A 354 -7.18 12.37 -23.57
N GLN A 355 -6.35 11.85 -22.68
CA GLN A 355 -6.06 12.47 -21.39
C GLN A 355 -5.28 13.78 -21.56
N ILE A 356 -4.23 13.80 -22.39
CA ILE A 356 -3.48 15.03 -22.69
C ILE A 356 -4.39 16.10 -23.29
N LEU A 357 -5.30 15.73 -24.19
CA LEU A 357 -6.23 16.70 -24.77
C LEU A 357 -7.19 17.29 -23.73
N LYS A 358 -7.73 16.43 -22.85
CA LYS A 358 -8.59 16.87 -21.73
C LYS A 358 -7.81 17.83 -20.81
N GLU A 359 -6.61 17.44 -20.42
CA GLU A 359 -5.75 18.24 -19.55
C GLU A 359 -5.34 19.56 -20.20
N SER A 360 -5.06 19.55 -21.52
CA SER A 360 -4.74 20.79 -22.26
C SER A 360 -5.89 21.80 -22.22
N VAL A 361 -7.14 21.35 -22.23
CA VAL A 361 -8.31 22.24 -22.10
C VAL A 361 -8.40 22.80 -20.67
N VAL A 362 -8.20 21.96 -19.65
CA VAL A 362 -8.16 22.40 -18.24
C VAL A 362 -7.03 23.41 -18.03
N ALA A 363 -5.83 23.09 -18.53
CA ALA A 363 -4.66 23.95 -18.48
C ALA A 363 -4.90 25.31 -19.16
N LEU A 364 -5.55 25.31 -20.33
CA LEU A 364 -5.88 26.54 -21.06
C LEU A 364 -6.80 27.47 -20.25
N ILE A 365 -7.80 26.90 -19.59
CA ILE A 365 -8.71 27.68 -18.75
C ILE A 365 -7.95 28.24 -17.54
N ASN A 366 -7.22 27.40 -16.81
CA ASN A 366 -6.46 27.79 -15.63
C ASN A 366 -5.38 28.83 -15.99
N ALA A 367 -4.59 28.59 -17.04
CA ALA A 367 -3.56 29.50 -17.53
C ALA A 367 -4.14 30.87 -17.89
N THR A 368 -5.29 30.91 -18.59
CA THR A 368 -5.95 32.15 -18.96
C THR A 368 -6.41 32.94 -17.73
N ILE A 369 -7.08 32.28 -16.77
CA ILE A 369 -7.56 32.92 -15.55
C ILE A 369 -6.39 33.50 -14.74
N ILE A 370 -5.38 32.66 -14.44
CA ILE A 370 -4.25 33.04 -13.60
C ILE A 370 -3.43 34.15 -14.26
N SER A 371 -3.13 34.03 -15.56
CA SER A 371 -2.38 35.02 -16.30
C SER A 371 -3.13 36.35 -16.41
N MET A 372 -4.45 36.32 -16.58
CA MET A 372 -5.28 37.52 -16.63
C MET A 372 -5.30 38.24 -15.27
N LEU A 373 -5.40 37.51 -14.17
CA LEU A 373 -5.35 38.09 -12.82
C LEU A 373 -3.99 38.77 -12.57
N VAL A 374 -2.88 38.13 -12.95
CA VAL A 374 -1.54 38.71 -12.82
C VAL A 374 -1.35 39.90 -13.75
N TYR A 375 -1.91 39.83 -14.96
CA TYR A 375 -1.89 40.97 -15.88
C TYR A 375 -2.63 42.19 -15.30
N VAL A 376 -3.82 42.00 -14.76
CA VAL A 376 -4.60 43.09 -14.14
C VAL A 376 -3.87 43.65 -12.92
N TYR A 377 -3.27 42.82 -12.09
CA TYR A 377 -2.46 43.26 -10.95
C TYR A 377 -1.27 44.16 -11.42
N ASN A 378 -0.52 43.68 -12.43
CA ASN A 378 0.62 44.40 -12.97
C ASN A 378 0.22 45.66 -13.69
N PHE A 379 -0.91 45.63 -14.42
CA PHE A 379 -1.45 46.83 -15.09
C PHE A 379 -1.76 47.94 -14.08
N ILE A 380 -2.36 47.61 -12.94
CA ILE A 380 -2.65 48.58 -11.89
C ILE A 380 -1.37 49.12 -11.25
N ARG A 381 -0.37 48.28 -11.05
CA ARG A 381 0.86 48.61 -10.32
C ARG A 381 1.89 49.36 -11.19
N PHE A 382 2.08 48.95 -12.43
CA PHE A 382 3.15 49.41 -13.30
C PHE A 382 2.66 50.12 -14.57
N GLY A 383 1.39 50.01 -14.92
CA GLY A 383 0.79 50.57 -16.13
C GLY A 383 0.76 49.58 -17.32
N ALA A 384 -0.05 49.92 -18.32
CA ALA A 384 -0.32 49.08 -19.49
C ALA A 384 0.90 48.86 -20.40
N THR A 385 1.82 49.82 -20.46
CA THR A 385 2.98 49.80 -21.37
C THR A 385 4.23 49.19 -20.72
N ALA A 386 4.15 48.80 -19.43
CA ALA A 386 5.28 48.21 -18.76
C ALA A 386 5.54 46.77 -19.28
N THR A 387 6.80 46.52 -19.70
CA THR A 387 7.23 45.20 -20.20
C THR A 387 6.85 44.07 -19.20
N VAL A 388 6.97 44.33 -17.89
CA VAL A 388 6.63 43.39 -16.83
C VAL A 388 5.17 42.94 -16.89
N SER A 389 4.23 43.83 -17.28
CA SER A 389 2.80 43.51 -17.25
C SER A 389 2.41 42.37 -18.21
N TYR A 390 2.93 42.41 -19.45
CA TYR A 390 2.62 41.37 -20.44
C TYR A 390 3.63 40.21 -20.43
N SER A 391 4.90 40.48 -20.14
CA SER A 391 5.96 39.48 -20.15
C SER A 391 5.72 38.42 -19.03
N VAL A 392 5.48 38.85 -17.77
CA VAL A 392 5.19 37.95 -16.67
C VAL A 392 3.92 37.16 -16.93
N SER A 393 2.85 37.84 -17.43
CA SER A 393 1.56 37.15 -17.64
C SER A 393 1.65 36.12 -18.77
N LEU A 394 2.35 36.44 -19.88
CA LEU A 394 2.53 35.48 -20.96
C LEU A 394 3.43 34.30 -20.55
N SER A 395 4.47 34.59 -19.77
CA SER A 395 5.35 33.54 -19.23
C SER A 395 4.60 32.63 -18.30
N LEU A 396 3.77 33.18 -17.40
CA LEU A 396 2.94 32.39 -16.49
C LEU A 396 1.95 31.52 -17.26
N PHE A 397 1.32 32.03 -18.31
CA PHE A 397 0.47 31.25 -19.20
C PHE A 397 1.22 30.04 -19.79
N ALA A 398 2.42 30.27 -20.33
CA ALA A 398 3.23 29.21 -20.93
C ALA A 398 3.69 28.16 -19.90
N VAL A 399 4.08 28.63 -18.71
CA VAL A 399 4.51 27.75 -17.60
C VAL A 399 3.35 26.87 -17.13
N VAL A 400 2.16 27.43 -16.92
CA VAL A 400 0.98 26.65 -16.51
C VAL A 400 0.59 25.60 -17.55
N MET A 401 0.60 25.98 -18.84
CA MET A 401 0.34 25.05 -19.95
C MET A 401 1.36 23.91 -19.98
N PHE A 402 2.64 24.24 -19.89
CA PHE A 402 3.71 23.25 -19.88
C PHE A 402 3.61 22.33 -18.67
N ALA A 403 3.49 22.88 -17.45
CA ALA A 403 3.47 22.14 -16.21
C ALA A 403 2.32 21.13 -16.14
N SER A 404 1.13 21.52 -16.61
CA SER A 404 -0.05 20.65 -16.65
C SER A 404 0.15 19.48 -17.62
N ILE A 405 0.62 19.75 -18.83
CA ILE A 405 0.87 18.70 -19.84
C ILE A 405 1.99 17.77 -19.38
N PHE A 406 3.07 18.33 -18.82
CA PHE A 406 4.21 17.53 -18.31
C PHE A 406 3.79 16.66 -17.12
N GLY A 407 3.04 17.24 -16.16
CA GLY A 407 2.51 16.52 -15.02
C GLY A 407 1.58 15.36 -15.41
N THR A 408 0.89 15.44 -16.54
CA THR A 408 0.09 14.36 -17.10
C THR A 408 0.91 13.32 -17.85
N LEU A 409 1.86 13.79 -18.67
CA LEU A 409 2.61 12.93 -19.57
C LEU A 409 3.57 11.98 -18.83
N VAL A 410 4.23 12.49 -17.77
CA VAL A 410 5.27 11.74 -17.06
C VAL A 410 4.72 10.49 -16.39
N PRO A 411 3.70 10.53 -15.49
CA PRO A 411 3.19 9.32 -14.86
C PRO A 411 2.61 8.33 -15.87
N MET A 412 1.91 8.78 -16.91
CA MET A 412 1.44 7.89 -17.99
C MET A 412 2.56 7.21 -18.78
N THR A 413 3.73 7.83 -18.83
CA THR A 413 4.90 7.26 -19.50
C THR A 413 5.58 6.23 -18.62
N LEU A 414 5.70 6.51 -17.31
CA LEU A 414 6.26 5.57 -16.33
C LEU A 414 5.43 4.30 -16.25
N GLU A 415 4.12 4.42 -16.18
CA GLU A 415 3.18 3.28 -16.23
C GLU A 415 3.41 2.40 -17.46
N LYS A 416 3.57 2.98 -18.64
CA LYS A 416 3.91 2.21 -19.86
C LYS A 416 5.27 1.52 -19.80
N MET A 417 6.19 2.07 -19.02
CA MET A 417 7.51 1.48 -18.80
C MET A 417 7.51 0.46 -17.67
N LYS A 418 6.35 0.21 -17.03
CA LYS A 418 6.19 -0.61 -15.83
C LYS A 418 7.06 -0.10 -14.66
N ILE A 419 7.13 1.20 -14.51
CA ILE A 419 7.74 1.90 -13.39
C ILE A 419 6.61 2.58 -12.63
N ASP A 420 6.62 2.46 -11.32
CA ASP A 420 5.59 3.05 -10.46
C ASP A 420 5.40 4.55 -10.77
N PRO A 421 4.19 4.96 -11.21
CA PRO A 421 3.90 6.34 -11.54
C PRO A 421 3.87 7.28 -10.30
N ALA A 422 3.73 6.75 -9.08
CA ALA A 422 3.75 7.53 -7.84
C ALA A 422 5.08 8.27 -7.64
N ILE A 423 6.20 7.70 -8.11
CA ILE A 423 7.54 8.32 -8.10
C ILE A 423 7.55 9.67 -8.86
N ALA A 424 6.68 9.84 -9.86
CA ALA A 424 6.59 11.04 -10.69
C ALA A 424 5.68 12.13 -10.09
N THR A 425 5.25 11.99 -8.84
CA THR A 425 4.48 13.04 -8.15
C THR A 425 5.42 13.97 -7.37
N GLY A 426 4.90 14.78 -6.49
CA GLY A 426 5.64 15.56 -5.51
C GLY A 426 6.94 16.21 -6.02
N PRO A 427 8.08 15.84 -5.41
CA PRO A 427 9.36 16.55 -5.63
C PRO A 427 9.88 16.47 -7.06
N PHE A 428 9.74 15.35 -7.75
CA PHE A 428 10.25 15.19 -9.13
C PHE A 428 9.58 16.18 -10.10
N ILE A 429 8.26 16.21 -10.08
CA ILE A 429 7.47 17.12 -10.94
C ILE A 429 7.75 18.59 -10.56
N SER A 430 7.78 18.88 -9.26
CA SER A 430 8.02 20.25 -8.79
C SER A 430 9.38 20.78 -9.22
N ILE A 431 10.46 20.05 -8.96
CA ILE A 431 11.83 20.45 -9.33
C ILE A 431 11.99 20.63 -10.84
N THR A 432 11.43 19.70 -11.62
CA THR A 432 11.52 19.75 -13.09
C THR A 432 10.74 20.97 -13.64
N ASN A 433 9.54 21.21 -13.12
CA ASN A 433 8.74 22.37 -13.51
C ASN A 433 9.37 23.69 -13.10
N ASP A 434 10.05 23.74 -11.95
CA ASP A 434 10.80 24.94 -11.51
C ASP A 434 11.92 25.26 -12.49
N ILE A 435 12.70 24.26 -12.92
CA ILE A 435 13.81 24.45 -13.86
C ILE A 435 13.29 24.91 -15.23
N ILE A 436 12.34 24.19 -15.80
CA ILE A 436 11.80 24.49 -17.14
C ILE A 436 10.94 25.74 -17.11
N GLY A 437 10.16 25.94 -16.04
CA GLY A 437 9.38 27.15 -15.83
C GLY A 437 10.25 28.39 -15.78
N MET A 438 11.41 28.31 -15.14
CA MET A 438 12.37 29.42 -15.08
C MET A 438 13.02 29.70 -16.44
N LEU A 439 13.36 28.66 -17.21
CA LEU A 439 13.85 28.81 -18.59
C LEU A 439 12.80 29.45 -19.49
N LEU A 440 11.54 29.05 -19.42
CA LEU A 440 10.44 29.63 -20.16
C LEU A 440 10.23 31.10 -19.77
N TYR A 441 10.27 31.42 -18.49
CA TYR A 441 10.11 32.77 -17.98
C TYR A 441 11.20 33.69 -18.48
N MET A 442 12.46 33.31 -18.31
CA MET A 442 13.59 34.11 -18.75
C MET A 442 13.66 34.22 -20.27
N GLY A 443 13.43 33.11 -20.98
CA GLY A 443 13.44 33.10 -22.44
C GLY A 443 12.38 34.02 -23.05
N LEU A 444 11.14 33.95 -22.56
CA LEU A 444 10.07 34.85 -23.03
C LEU A 444 10.32 36.30 -22.62
N THR A 445 10.88 36.56 -21.44
CA THR A 445 11.24 37.90 -21.01
C THR A 445 12.26 38.52 -21.95
N VAL A 446 13.32 37.82 -22.34
CA VAL A 446 14.33 38.30 -23.29
C VAL A 446 13.74 38.53 -24.68
N MET A 447 12.78 37.71 -25.11
CA MET A 447 12.12 37.87 -26.41
C MET A 447 11.20 39.10 -26.47
N LEU A 448 10.68 39.53 -25.32
CA LEU A 448 9.67 40.60 -25.23
C LEU A 448 10.24 41.94 -24.70
N SER A 449 11.48 41.94 -24.20
CA SER A 449 12.21 43.15 -23.78
C SER A 449 13.00 43.71 -24.94
#